data_b201b89deeee757f5c17620c1b789670
#
_entry.id   b201b89deeee757f5c17620c1b789670
#
_cell.length_a   1.000
_cell.length_b   1.000
_cell.length_c   1.000
_cell.angle_alpha   90.00
_cell.angle_beta   90.00
_cell.angle_gamma   90.00
#
_symmetry.space_group_name_H-M   'P 1'
#
loop_
_entity.id
_entity.type
_entity.pdbx_description
1 polymer ?
#
loop_
_entity_poly.entity_id
_entity_poly.type
_entity_poly.pdbx_seq_one_letter_code
_entity_poly.pdbx_strand_id
1 'polypeptide(L)'
;MIFEAKLKEICDEIIQKANEVELTGGTEEDLRIRIEQILRREIWDKLGVPEPRYEYKVKGVTAKHWKRLDALYGLTIFEYKKPNELKRIRVKEEAVGKMKDEYIPSLLEDFEIFKHIKAIQEKGLIPIIAGVIWDGYHVIFCEYNCQTKEFKDSDIDILNPEILRRIIGIVVATSKKKIDARILASDFGY
;
A
#
# COMPACT_ATOMS: atom_id res chain seq x y z
N MET A 1 -3.02 16.81 -18.38
CA MET A 1 -1.69 17.48 -18.47
C MET A 1 -1.16 17.96 -17.10
N ILE A 2 -1.90 18.79 -16.34
CA ILE A 2 -1.46 19.32 -15.02
C ILE A 2 -1.27 18.20 -14.00
N PHE A 3 -2.18 17.23 -13.94
CA PHE A 3 -2.14 16.11 -13.00
C PHE A 3 -0.92 15.18 -13.26
N GLU A 4 -0.61 14.88 -14.52
CA GLU A 4 0.55 14.05 -14.88
C GLU A 4 1.89 14.72 -14.45
N ALA A 5 2.00 16.03 -14.68
CA ALA A 5 3.18 16.78 -14.25
C ALA A 5 3.35 16.69 -12.70
N LYS A 6 2.23 16.80 -11.97
CA LYS A 6 2.27 16.70 -10.50
C LYS A 6 2.63 15.32 -10.00
N LEU A 7 2.10 14.25 -10.62
CA LEU A 7 2.50 12.89 -10.28
C LEU A 7 3.98 12.65 -10.56
N LYS A 8 4.51 13.22 -11.65
CA LYS A 8 5.94 13.14 -11.95
C LYS A 8 6.78 13.82 -10.88
N GLU A 9 6.42 15.04 -10.47
CA GLU A 9 7.11 15.76 -9.39
C GLU A 9 7.14 14.93 -8.09
N ILE A 10 6.01 14.29 -7.74
CA ILE A 10 5.91 13.44 -6.55
C ILE A 10 6.82 12.19 -6.69
N CYS A 11 6.82 11.53 -7.86
CA CYS A 11 7.72 10.40 -8.11
C CYS A 11 9.19 10.82 -7.99
N ASP A 12 9.56 11.95 -8.60
CA ASP A 12 10.93 12.48 -8.55
C ASP A 12 11.35 12.80 -7.10
N GLU A 13 10.46 13.38 -6.30
CA GLU A 13 10.71 13.64 -4.87
C GLU A 13 10.88 12.33 -4.08
N ILE A 14 10.02 11.32 -4.29
CA ILE A 14 10.14 10.03 -3.63
C ILE A 14 11.47 9.35 -3.98
N ILE A 15 11.85 9.33 -5.25
CA ILE A 15 13.12 8.75 -5.72
C ILE A 15 14.30 9.51 -5.10
N GLN A 16 14.24 10.84 -5.03
CA GLN A 16 15.27 11.63 -4.37
C GLN A 16 15.40 11.24 -2.89
N LYS A 17 14.29 11.10 -2.17
CA LYS A 17 14.33 10.71 -0.75
C LYS A 17 14.82 9.28 -0.54
N ALA A 18 14.48 8.35 -1.42
CA ALA A 18 15.01 6.99 -1.40
C ALA A 18 16.54 7.00 -1.60
N ASN A 19 17.05 7.81 -2.54
CA ASN A 19 18.48 7.98 -2.76
C ASN A 19 19.20 8.59 -1.53
N GLU A 20 18.61 9.59 -0.86
CA GLU A 20 19.15 10.16 0.37
C GLU A 20 19.27 9.10 1.48
N VAL A 21 18.23 8.25 1.65
CA VAL A 21 18.24 7.15 2.63
C VAL A 21 19.32 6.11 2.28
N GLU A 22 19.44 5.74 1.01
CA GLU A 22 20.44 4.79 0.52
C GLU A 22 21.87 5.28 0.79
N LEU A 23 22.16 6.54 0.43
CA LEU A 23 23.49 7.15 0.61
C LEU A 23 23.89 7.30 2.09
N THR A 24 22.93 7.50 2.97
CA THR A 24 23.19 7.62 4.42
C THR A 24 23.17 6.29 5.16
N GLY A 25 22.92 5.17 4.48
CA GLY A 25 22.77 3.87 5.11
C GLY A 25 21.55 3.76 6.02
N GLY A 26 20.49 4.51 5.70
CA GLY A 26 19.25 4.54 6.47
C GLY A 26 18.47 3.22 6.43
N THR A 27 17.44 3.17 7.25
CA THR A 27 16.60 1.98 7.48
C THR A 27 15.36 1.95 6.58
N GLU A 28 14.63 0.83 6.59
CA GLU A 28 13.29 0.73 5.99
C GLU A 28 12.33 1.77 6.60
N GLU A 29 12.44 1.99 7.91
CA GLU A 29 11.63 2.97 8.64
C GLU A 29 11.91 4.41 8.20
N ASP A 30 13.18 4.77 7.99
CA ASP A 30 13.55 6.09 7.48
C ASP A 30 12.94 6.34 6.10
N LEU A 31 12.96 5.34 5.23
CA LEU A 31 12.31 5.41 3.92
C LEU A 31 10.81 5.55 4.04
N ARG A 32 10.17 4.69 4.84
CA ARG A 32 8.72 4.73 5.10
C ARG A 32 8.27 6.12 5.54
N ILE A 33 8.90 6.68 6.56
CA ILE A 33 8.54 7.99 7.10
C ILE A 33 8.58 9.06 6.00
N ARG A 34 9.63 9.08 5.19
CA ARG A 34 9.79 10.08 4.11
C ARG A 34 8.73 9.93 3.03
N ILE A 35 8.48 8.71 2.56
CA ILE A 35 7.44 8.44 1.54
C ILE A 35 6.06 8.81 2.09
N GLU A 36 5.73 8.40 3.30
CA GLU A 36 4.42 8.68 3.92
C GLU A 36 4.19 10.17 4.11
N GLN A 37 5.21 10.93 4.47
CA GLN A 37 5.12 12.40 4.57
C GLN A 37 4.81 13.05 3.21
N ILE A 38 5.46 12.60 2.14
CA ILE A 38 5.21 13.10 0.79
C ILE A 38 3.78 12.75 0.35
N LEU A 39 3.40 11.48 0.47
CA LEU A 39 2.08 11.02 0.07
C LEU A 39 0.97 11.72 0.86
N ARG A 40 1.15 11.95 2.16
CA ARG A 40 0.19 12.66 2.99
C ARG A 40 0.02 14.10 2.50
N ARG A 41 1.09 14.85 2.42
CA ARG A 41 1.07 16.26 2.01
C ARG A 41 0.50 16.46 0.60
N GLU A 42 0.90 15.60 -0.33
CA GLU A 42 0.60 15.81 -1.74
C GLU A 42 -0.67 15.12 -2.22
N ILE A 43 -1.10 14.04 -1.55
CA ILE A 43 -2.16 13.17 -2.04
C ILE A 43 -3.24 12.93 -0.98
N TRP A 44 -2.87 12.30 0.17
CA TRP A 44 -3.87 11.76 1.09
C TRP A 44 -4.74 12.83 1.73
N ASP A 45 -4.16 13.94 2.17
CA ASP A 45 -4.92 15.04 2.78
C ASP A 45 -5.87 15.69 1.77
N LYS A 46 -5.45 15.84 0.51
CA LYS A 46 -6.27 16.38 -0.57
C LYS A 46 -7.43 15.47 -0.95
N LEU A 47 -7.21 14.15 -0.93
CA LEU A 47 -8.24 13.14 -1.19
C LEU A 47 -9.06 12.80 0.05
N GLY A 48 -8.66 13.31 1.22
CA GLY A 48 -9.24 12.96 2.52
C GLY A 48 -9.17 11.47 2.81
N VAL A 49 -8.07 10.82 2.41
CA VAL A 49 -7.77 9.45 2.81
C VAL A 49 -7.47 9.44 4.30
N PRO A 50 -8.12 8.59 5.10
CA PRO A 50 -7.88 8.51 6.54
C PRO A 50 -6.41 8.20 6.84
N GLU A 51 -5.95 8.58 8.04
CA GLU A 51 -4.63 8.15 8.51
C GLU A 51 -4.51 6.63 8.50
N PRO A 52 -3.38 6.09 8.03
CA PRO A 52 -3.13 4.67 8.11
C PRO A 52 -2.90 4.26 9.57
N ARG A 53 -3.12 3.00 9.84
CA ARG A 53 -2.67 2.38 11.08
C ARG A 53 -1.22 1.95 10.90
N TYR A 54 -0.29 2.74 11.42
CA TYR A 54 1.13 2.41 11.40
C TYR A 54 1.46 1.31 12.40
N GLU A 55 2.42 0.47 12.06
CA GLU A 55 2.88 -0.63 12.90
C GLU A 55 1.73 -1.47 13.46
N TYR A 56 0.71 -1.67 12.62
CA TYR A 56 -0.51 -2.35 13.02
C TYR A 56 -0.20 -3.80 13.41
N LYS A 57 -0.50 -4.12 14.65
CA LYS A 57 -0.28 -5.46 15.19
C LYS A 57 -1.42 -6.38 14.79
N VAL A 58 -1.14 -7.36 13.96
CA VAL A 58 -2.06 -8.45 13.66
C VAL A 58 -1.68 -9.69 14.45
N LYS A 59 -2.68 -10.41 14.96
CA LYS A 59 -2.47 -11.62 15.72
C LYS A 59 -2.06 -12.73 14.74
N GLY A 60 -0.85 -13.27 14.89
CA GLY A 60 -0.40 -14.37 14.04
C GLY A 60 -1.26 -15.63 14.24
N VAL A 61 -1.36 -16.44 13.18
CA VAL A 61 -2.10 -17.73 13.13
C VAL A 61 -1.68 -18.69 14.28
N THR A 62 -0.46 -18.56 14.78
CA THR A 62 -0.01 -19.21 16.00
C THR A 62 0.09 -18.16 17.09
N ALA A 63 -0.73 -18.24 18.11
CA ALA A 63 -0.95 -17.27 19.20
C ALA A 63 0.31 -16.74 19.94
N LYS A 64 1.52 -17.04 19.47
CA LYS A 64 2.79 -16.68 20.12
C LYS A 64 3.50 -15.46 19.56
N HIS A 65 3.17 -14.98 18.36
CA HIS A 65 3.87 -13.84 17.75
C HIS A 65 2.90 -12.87 17.09
N TRP A 66 2.97 -11.61 17.53
CA TRP A 66 2.33 -10.49 16.85
C TRP A 66 3.15 -10.13 15.62
N LYS A 67 2.48 -9.99 14.48
CA LYS A 67 3.09 -9.45 13.26
C LYS A 67 2.81 -7.96 13.19
N ARG A 68 3.78 -7.21 12.70
CA ARG A 68 3.65 -5.76 12.48
C ARG A 68 3.54 -5.51 10.99
N LEU A 69 2.51 -4.79 10.58
CA LEU A 69 2.38 -4.21 9.26
C LEU A 69 2.97 -2.80 9.30
N ASP A 70 3.75 -2.41 8.29
CA ASP A 70 4.34 -1.07 8.28
C ASP A 70 3.28 0.02 8.20
N ALA A 71 2.30 -0.13 7.30
CA ALA A 71 1.11 0.71 7.26
C ALA A 71 -0.11 -0.06 6.73
N LEU A 72 -1.30 0.29 7.23
CA LEU A 72 -2.58 -0.27 6.79
C LEU A 72 -3.58 0.84 6.47
N TYR A 73 -3.94 0.96 5.21
CA TYR A 73 -4.96 1.88 4.69
C TYR A 73 -6.22 1.11 4.31
N GLY A 74 -7.22 1.08 5.19
CA GLY A 74 -8.43 0.29 4.94
C GLY A 74 -8.13 -1.19 4.77
N LEU A 75 -8.18 -1.70 3.53
CA LEU A 75 -7.79 -3.06 3.17
C LEU A 75 -6.48 -3.11 2.35
N THR A 76 -5.71 -2.04 2.32
CA THR A 76 -4.39 -2.01 1.65
C THR A 76 -3.26 -2.08 2.67
N ILE A 77 -2.43 -3.11 2.56
CA ILE A 77 -1.22 -3.31 3.36
C ILE A 77 -0.04 -2.70 2.61
N PHE A 78 0.76 -1.87 3.30
CA PHE A 78 2.07 -1.45 2.81
C PHE A 78 3.17 -2.18 3.58
N GLU A 79 4.14 -2.70 2.85
CA GLU A 79 5.39 -3.27 3.35
C GLU A 79 6.53 -2.52 2.68
N TYR A 80 7.36 -1.87 3.49
CA TYR A 80 8.52 -1.15 2.98
C TYR A 80 9.78 -2.02 3.03
N LYS A 81 10.68 -1.79 2.10
CA LYS A 81 12.01 -2.39 2.04
C LYS A 81 13.06 -1.29 1.91
N LYS A 82 14.30 -1.61 2.27
CA LYS A 82 15.40 -0.66 2.05
C LYS A 82 15.51 -0.31 0.57
N PRO A 83 15.98 0.90 0.24
CA PRO A 83 16.14 1.33 -1.13
C PRO A 83 16.89 0.30 -2.00
N ASN A 84 16.37 0.02 -3.21
CA ASN A 84 16.94 -0.93 -4.17
C ASN A 84 16.96 -2.42 -3.75
N GLU A 85 16.39 -2.80 -2.62
CA GLU A 85 16.44 -4.20 -2.17
C GLU A 85 15.50 -5.12 -2.97
N LEU A 86 14.38 -4.61 -3.51
CA LEU A 86 13.44 -5.43 -4.29
C LEU A 86 14.02 -5.96 -5.61
N LYS A 87 15.14 -5.44 -6.09
CA LYS A 87 15.89 -6.03 -7.22
C LYS A 87 16.45 -7.42 -6.90
N ARG A 88 16.61 -7.75 -5.62
CA ARG A 88 17.11 -9.04 -5.17
C ARG A 88 15.97 -10.04 -5.13
N ILE A 89 16.03 -11.08 -5.95
CA ILE A 89 14.99 -12.13 -6.05
C ILE A 89 14.58 -12.66 -4.69
N ARG A 90 15.55 -12.96 -3.82
CA ARG A 90 15.29 -13.46 -2.47
C ARG A 90 14.46 -12.49 -1.62
N VAL A 91 14.75 -11.19 -1.69
CA VAL A 91 14.00 -10.16 -0.93
C VAL A 91 12.57 -10.04 -1.45
N LYS A 92 12.41 -10.09 -2.80
CA LYS A 92 11.09 -10.15 -3.44
C LYS A 92 10.28 -11.34 -2.93
N GLU A 93 10.84 -12.55 -3.05
CA GLU A 93 10.15 -13.79 -2.65
C GLU A 93 9.79 -13.79 -1.16
N GLU A 94 10.69 -13.32 -0.30
CA GLU A 94 10.44 -13.21 1.14
C GLU A 94 9.33 -12.20 1.45
N ALA A 95 9.32 -11.03 0.81
CA ALA A 95 8.31 -10.00 1.04
C ALA A 95 6.93 -10.43 0.52
N VAL A 96 6.85 -11.04 -0.67
CA VAL A 96 5.61 -11.62 -1.23
C VAL A 96 5.13 -12.79 -0.36
N GLY A 97 6.02 -13.67 0.08
CA GLY A 97 5.70 -14.76 1.00
C GLY A 97 5.11 -14.25 2.32
N LYS A 98 5.71 -13.24 2.93
CA LYS A 98 5.17 -12.58 4.13
C LYS A 98 3.76 -12.02 3.90
N MET A 99 3.55 -11.34 2.77
CA MET A 99 2.25 -10.79 2.42
C MET A 99 1.18 -11.88 2.36
N LYS A 100 1.49 -12.97 1.62
CA LYS A 100 0.59 -14.08 1.37
C LYS A 100 0.32 -14.93 2.61
N ASP A 101 1.39 -15.34 3.31
CA ASP A 101 1.32 -16.41 4.30
C ASP A 101 1.20 -15.90 5.74
N GLU A 102 1.50 -14.61 5.97
CA GLU A 102 1.48 -14.03 7.31
C GLU A 102 0.50 -12.87 7.44
N TYR A 103 0.62 -11.83 6.60
CA TYR A 103 -0.12 -10.59 6.79
C TYR A 103 -1.60 -10.71 6.41
N ILE A 104 -1.89 -11.23 5.23
CA ILE A 104 -3.27 -11.41 4.78
C ILE A 104 -4.05 -12.36 5.68
N PRO A 105 -3.55 -13.56 6.03
CA PRO A 105 -4.24 -14.44 6.98
C PRO A 105 -4.50 -13.80 8.34
N SER A 106 -3.50 -13.11 8.88
CA SER A 106 -3.65 -12.42 10.17
C SER A 106 -4.66 -11.28 10.12
N LEU A 107 -4.74 -10.58 8.97
CA LEU A 107 -5.71 -9.51 8.77
C LEU A 107 -7.15 -10.05 8.66
N LEU A 108 -7.33 -11.23 8.06
CA LEU A 108 -8.63 -11.91 7.96
C LEU A 108 -9.17 -12.38 9.31
N GLU A 109 -8.30 -12.60 10.30
CA GLU A 109 -8.67 -12.93 11.68
C GLU A 109 -9.02 -11.69 12.52
N ASP A 110 -8.70 -10.48 12.04
CA ASP A 110 -9.01 -9.24 12.74
C ASP A 110 -10.50 -8.92 12.67
N PHE A 111 -11.12 -8.72 13.83
CA PHE A 111 -12.57 -8.52 13.93
C PHE A 111 -13.08 -7.28 13.21
N GLU A 112 -12.35 -6.17 13.24
CA GLU A 112 -12.75 -4.94 12.56
C GLU A 112 -12.62 -5.06 11.05
N ILE A 113 -11.57 -5.74 10.59
CA ILE A 113 -11.37 -6.03 9.17
C ILE A 113 -12.43 -7.01 8.67
N PHE A 114 -12.73 -8.05 9.44
CA PHE A 114 -13.79 -9.00 9.11
C PHE A 114 -15.15 -8.31 8.95
N LYS A 115 -15.53 -7.40 9.87
CA LYS A 115 -16.74 -6.58 9.75
C LYS A 115 -16.72 -5.74 8.48
N HIS A 116 -15.57 -5.14 8.16
CA HIS A 116 -15.44 -4.32 6.97
C HIS A 116 -15.59 -5.15 5.69
N ILE A 117 -14.99 -6.32 5.62
CA ILE A 117 -15.15 -7.28 4.53
C ILE A 117 -16.62 -7.69 4.36
N LYS A 118 -17.30 -8.05 5.45
CA LYS A 118 -18.74 -8.38 5.41
C LYS A 118 -19.58 -7.23 4.88
N ALA A 119 -19.34 -6.01 5.34
CA ALA A 119 -20.08 -4.83 4.88
C ALA A 119 -19.88 -4.54 3.37
N ILE A 120 -18.75 -4.92 2.78
CA ILE A 120 -18.52 -4.86 1.34
C ILE A 120 -19.34 -5.95 0.63
N GLN A 121 -19.32 -7.18 1.15
CA GLN A 121 -20.08 -8.32 0.59
C GLN A 121 -21.58 -8.09 0.61
N GLU A 122 -22.13 -7.53 1.69
CA GLU A 122 -23.55 -7.19 1.82
C GLU A 122 -24.04 -6.16 0.77
N LYS A 123 -23.11 -5.39 0.20
CA LYS A 123 -23.38 -4.49 -0.94
C LYS A 123 -23.25 -5.17 -2.31
N GLY A 124 -23.04 -6.49 -2.35
CA GLY A 124 -22.81 -7.25 -3.58
C GLY A 124 -21.46 -7.00 -4.23
N LEU A 125 -20.50 -6.40 -3.51
CA LEU A 125 -19.15 -6.16 -4.00
C LEU A 125 -18.20 -7.26 -3.55
N ILE A 126 -17.15 -7.48 -4.34
CA ILE A 126 -16.09 -8.44 -4.02
C ILE A 126 -15.03 -7.73 -3.17
N PRO A 127 -14.82 -8.12 -1.90
CA PRO A 127 -13.78 -7.52 -1.09
C PRO A 127 -12.40 -8.04 -1.52
N ILE A 128 -11.49 -7.09 -1.74
CA ILE A 128 -10.09 -7.34 -2.08
C ILE A 128 -9.22 -6.79 -0.95
N ILE A 129 -8.28 -7.60 -0.48
CA ILE A 129 -7.15 -7.12 0.31
C ILE A 129 -6.00 -6.89 -0.65
N ALA A 130 -5.50 -5.66 -0.68
CA ALA A 130 -4.37 -5.30 -1.52
C ALA A 130 -3.07 -5.23 -0.70
N GLY A 131 -1.96 -5.53 -1.35
CA GLY A 131 -0.61 -5.33 -0.83
C GLY A 131 0.20 -4.45 -1.75
N VAL A 132 0.97 -3.55 -1.19
CA VAL A 132 1.97 -2.73 -1.88
C VAL A 132 3.31 -2.94 -1.18
N ILE A 133 4.26 -3.59 -1.86
CA ILE A 133 5.61 -3.78 -1.37
C ILE A 133 6.50 -2.78 -2.10
N TRP A 134 7.22 -1.93 -1.35
CA TRP A 134 7.85 -0.75 -1.91
C TRP A 134 9.23 -0.45 -1.32
N ASP A 135 10.22 -0.21 -2.19
CA ASP A 135 11.58 0.17 -1.78
C ASP A 135 11.99 1.60 -2.21
N GLY A 136 11.01 2.43 -2.58
CA GLY A 136 11.23 3.78 -3.08
C GLY A 136 11.47 3.88 -4.58
N TYR A 137 12.04 2.86 -5.20
CA TYR A 137 12.29 2.78 -6.66
C TYR A 137 11.41 1.75 -7.35
N HIS A 138 11.11 0.65 -6.65
CA HIS A 138 10.40 -0.52 -7.20
C HIS A 138 9.19 -0.82 -6.36
N VAL A 139 8.14 -1.27 -7.04
CA VAL A 139 6.84 -1.61 -6.43
C VAL A 139 6.43 -3.00 -6.88
N ILE A 140 5.88 -3.78 -5.97
CA ILE A 140 5.17 -5.04 -6.26
C ILE A 140 3.76 -4.89 -5.72
N PHE A 141 2.79 -5.23 -6.53
CA PHE A 141 1.39 -5.27 -6.11
C PHE A 141 0.98 -6.69 -5.77
N CYS A 142 0.28 -6.84 -4.66
CA CYS A 142 -0.35 -8.10 -4.27
C CYS A 142 -1.86 -7.90 -4.18
N GLU A 143 -2.60 -8.93 -4.51
CA GLU A 143 -4.05 -8.96 -4.45
C GLU A 143 -4.52 -10.27 -3.83
N TYR A 144 -5.41 -10.18 -2.87
CA TYR A 144 -6.12 -11.34 -2.34
C TYR A 144 -7.63 -11.14 -2.48
N ASN A 145 -8.25 -12.01 -3.26
CA ASN A 145 -9.69 -12.04 -3.44
C ASN A 145 -10.33 -12.83 -2.28
N CYS A 146 -11.06 -12.12 -1.40
CA CYS A 146 -11.67 -12.74 -0.23
C CYS A 146 -12.80 -13.75 -0.57
N GLN A 147 -13.37 -13.71 -1.78
CA GLN A 147 -14.40 -14.61 -2.22
C GLN A 147 -13.82 -15.91 -2.80
N THR A 148 -12.88 -15.80 -3.74
CA THR A 148 -12.24 -16.97 -4.39
C THR A 148 -11.08 -17.53 -3.58
N LYS A 149 -10.59 -16.78 -2.59
CA LYS A 149 -9.40 -17.09 -1.78
C LYS A 149 -8.11 -17.19 -2.61
N GLU A 150 -8.08 -16.56 -3.77
CA GLU A 150 -6.91 -16.51 -4.64
C GLU A 150 -6.00 -15.36 -4.29
N PHE A 151 -4.70 -15.64 -4.26
CA PHE A 151 -3.64 -14.66 -4.12
C PHE A 151 -2.91 -14.50 -5.46
N LYS A 152 -2.60 -13.25 -5.82
CA LYS A 152 -1.81 -12.89 -7.00
C LYS A 152 -0.81 -11.82 -6.63
N ASP A 153 0.35 -11.85 -7.26
CA ASP A 153 1.36 -10.79 -7.21
C ASP A 153 1.75 -10.37 -8.63
N SER A 154 2.21 -9.12 -8.75
CA SER A 154 2.74 -8.59 -10.00
C SER A 154 4.23 -8.88 -10.15
N ASP A 155 4.75 -8.66 -11.35
CA ASP A 155 6.17 -8.43 -11.52
C ASP A 155 6.62 -7.16 -10.80
N ILE A 156 7.93 -6.92 -10.79
CA ILE A 156 8.51 -5.69 -10.22
C ILE A 156 8.29 -4.55 -11.20
N ASP A 157 7.55 -3.55 -10.78
CA ASP A 157 7.35 -2.30 -11.51
C ASP A 157 8.35 -1.23 -11.04
N ILE A 158 8.83 -0.39 -11.95
CA ILE A 158 9.65 0.78 -11.62
C ILE A 158 8.71 1.95 -11.31
N LEU A 159 8.95 2.67 -10.20
CA LEU A 159 8.15 3.82 -9.83
C LEU A 159 8.13 4.87 -10.96
N ASN A 160 6.94 5.21 -11.37
CA ASN A 160 6.64 6.23 -12.36
C ASN A 160 5.23 6.80 -12.11
N PRO A 161 4.78 7.84 -12.83
CA PRO A 161 3.45 8.42 -12.62
C PRO A 161 2.28 7.45 -12.73
N GLU A 162 2.37 6.46 -13.62
CA GLU A 162 1.33 5.44 -13.80
C GLU A 162 1.26 4.49 -12.60
N ILE A 163 2.42 4.01 -12.13
CA ILE A 163 2.51 3.15 -10.94
C ILE A 163 2.04 3.91 -9.70
N LEU A 164 2.43 5.18 -9.54
CA LEU A 164 1.95 6.01 -8.43
C LEU A 164 0.43 6.19 -8.49
N ARG A 165 -0.13 6.44 -9.68
CA ARG A 165 -1.59 6.52 -9.87
C ARG A 165 -2.29 5.21 -9.48
N ARG A 166 -1.70 4.06 -9.82
CA ARG A 166 -2.22 2.75 -9.43
C ARG A 166 -2.22 2.57 -7.92
N ILE A 167 -1.15 2.96 -7.22
CA ILE A 167 -1.08 2.95 -5.74
C ILE A 167 -2.22 3.80 -5.16
N ILE A 168 -2.38 5.03 -5.65
CA ILE A 168 -3.44 5.94 -5.21
C ILE A 168 -4.81 5.31 -5.42
N GLY A 169 -5.08 4.77 -6.61
CA GLY A 169 -6.34 4.12 -6.94
C GLY A 169 -6.67 2.95 -6.01
N ILE A 170 -5.69 2.11 -5.68
CA ILE A 170 -5.84 0.98 -4.77
C ILE A 170 -6.20 1.46 -3.36
N VAL A 171 -5.44 2.41 -2.80
CA VAL A 171 -5.69 2.94 -1.45
C VAL A 171 -7.06 3.58 -1.35
N VAL A 172 -7.42 4.38 -2.36
CA VAL A 172 -8.71 5.04 -2.45
C VAL A 172 -9.86 4.03 -2.51
N ALA A 173 -9.73 3.00 -3.35
CA ALA A 173 -10.77 1.97 -3.52
C ALA A 173 -10.98 1.09 -2.27
N THR A 174 -9.92 0.87 -1.48
CA THR A 174 -9.96 0.00 -0.30
C THR A 174 -10.18 0.76 1.01
N SER A 175 -10.04 2.09 1.01
CA SER A 175 -10.32 2.91 2.19
C SER A 175 -11.84 3.01 2.45
N LYS A 176 -12.23 3.19 3.72
CA LYS A 176 -13.64 3.25 4.14
C LYS A 176 -14.43 4.46 3.59
N LYS A 177 -13.79 5.34 2.84
CA LYS A 177 -14.41 6.55 2.34
C LYS A 177 -15.27 6.24 1.14
N LYS A 178 -16.55 6.68 1.15
CA LYS A 178 -17.35 6.80 -0.06
C LYS A 178 -16.70 7.87 -0.93
N ILE A 179 -16.02 7.48 -1.98
CA ILE A 179 -15.55 8.42 -2.98
C ILE A 179 -16.74 8.73 -3.85
N ASP A 180 -17.23 9.96 -3.75
CA ASP A 180 -18.17 10.49 -4.71
C ASP A 180 -17.40 10.70 -6.04
N ALA A 181 -17.95 10.21 -7.14
CA ALA A 181 -17.38 10.41 -8.47
C ALA A 181 -17.10 11.90 -8.78
N ARG A 182 -17.80 12.81 -8.11
CA ARG A 182 -17.57 14.27 -8.20
C ARG A 182 -16.22 14.69 -7.59
N ILE A 183 -15.76 14.00 -6.52
CA ILE A 183 -14.44 14.28 -5.92
C ILE A 183 -13.34 13.87 -6.89
N LEU A 184 -13.49 12.71 -7.54
CA LEU A 184 -12.55 12.27 -8.57
C LEU A 184 -12.54 13.21 -9.78
N ALA A 185 -13.72 13.71 -10.19
CA ALA A 185 -13.84 14.64 -11.30
C ALA A 185 -13.29 16.03 -10.98
N SER A 186 -13.51 16.56 -9.75
CA SER A 186 -13.03 17.90 -9.37
C SER A 186 -11.53 17.93 -9.11
N ASP A 187 -11.00 16.89 -8.48
CA ASP A 187 -9.61 16.89 -8.00
C ASP A 187 -8.63 16.27 -9.00
N PHE A 188 -9.13 15.46 -9.94
CA PHE A 188 -8.31 14.75 -10.94
C PHE A 188 -8.65 15.10 -12.39
N GLY A 189 -9.62 15.98 -12.64
CA GLY A 189 -9.88 16.55 -13.97
C GLY A 189 -10.39 15.53 -15.00
N TYR A 190 -11.29 14.59 -14.58
CA TYR A 190 -12.05 13.75 -15.51
C TYR A 190 -13.29 14.47 -16.04
#